data_9e2d06c76928f62425a393b444edd096
#
_entry.id   9e2d06c76928f62425a393b444edd096
#
_cell.length_a   1.000
_cell.length_b   1.000
_cell.length_c   1.000
_cell.angle_alpha   90.00
_cell.angle_beta   90.00
_cell.angle_gamma   90.00
#
_symmetry.space_group_name_H-M   'P 1'
#
loop_
_entity.id
_entity.type
_entity.pdbx_description
1 polymer ?
#
loop_
_entity_poly.entity_id
_entity_poly.type
_entity_poly.pdbx_seq_one_letter_code
_entity_poly.pdbx_strand_id
1 'polypeptide(L)'
;MKIGIEAQRIFRHKKHGMDFVVLEEIKQLQKIDKRNEYFIFVKPGPDHCIKSSVNCHVIEVKCPSYPLWEQVALPRAAKRCGVELLHCTSNTAPMFCNIPLVLTLHDIIFLEPRGSHNKSLYQNLGRLYRRMVVPQIIEKCRRIITVSHFEEENINNKLCLPPGKVTMIYNGYNEWFSKRNYDANVIGRYIDAPDYFFFLGNTDPKKNTERTLLAYSQYLLKSKVKRRLLVADIKAAEVDAILKRYGMSYIREKIVVAGYIKNSDLPHIYSSAFAFLYTSLRESFGIPLLEAMACGTAVVTSNTSSMPEIAGSNAALVNPEDADSIAMMMLKLETDGDFRSSMIEQGLQRTRLFSWRNTAEQLLGVYASV
;
A
#
# COMPACT_ATOMS: atom_id res chain seq x y z
N MET A 1 27.07 11.05 -7.76
CA MET A 1 26.94 10.82 -6.31
C MET A 1 26.74 9.35 -6.05
N LYS A 2 27.32 8.82 -4.98
CA LYS A 2 27.12 7.44 -4.51
C LYS A 2 25.97 7.38 -3.50
N ILE A 3 24.85 6.79 -3.90
CA ILE A 3 23.62 6.76 -3.11
C ILE A 3 23.41 5.37 -2.57
N GLY A 4 23.31 5.22 -1.24
CA GLY A 4 22.89 3.99 -0.59
C GLY A 4 21.38 3.94 -0.43
N ILE A 5 20.75 2.81 -0.75
CA ILE A 5 19.31 2.60 -0.51
C ILE A 5 19.14 1.41 0.43
N GLU A 6 18.48 1.66 1.56
CA GLU A 6 18.02 0.61 2.47
C GLU A 6 16.88 -0.17 1.81
N ALA A 7 17.10 -1.43 1.53
CA ALA A 7 16.13 -2.32 0.91
C ALA A 7 16.12 -3.71 1.57
N GLN A 8 16.26 -3.72 2.90
CA GLN A 8 16.51 -4.94 3.69
C GLN A 8 15.57 -6.09 3.35
N ARG A 9 14.31 -5.80 3.03
CA ARG A 9 13.24 -6.79 2.97
C ARG A 9 12.85 -7.24 1.57
N ILE A 10 13.44 -6.67 0.51
CA ILE A 10 12.99 -6.96 -0.86
C ILE A 10 13.28 -8.40 -1.32
N PHE A 11 14.23 -9.10 -0.69
CA PHE A 11 14.54 -10.51 -1.00
C PHE A 11 13.70 -11.52 -0.21
N ARG A 12 12.66 -11.07 0.50
CA ARG A 12 11.70 -11.97 1.16
C ARG A 12 10.84 -12.70 0.14
N HIS A 13 10.46 -13.92 0.47
CA HIS A 13 9.46 -14.66 -0.31
C HIS A 13 8.08 -13.95 -0.36
N LYS A 14 7.60 -13.44 0.78
CA LYS A 14 6.37 -12.65 0.87
C LYS A 14 6.72 -11.18 1.13
N LYS A 15 6.49 -10.34 0.12
CA LYS A 15 6.66 -8.90 0.21
C LYS A 15 5.39 -8.22 0.71
N HIS A 16 5.54 -7.10 1.39
CA HIS A 16 4.47 -6.21 1.82
C HIS A 16 4.52 -4.89 1.03
N GLY A 17 3.53 -4.02 1.18
CA GLY A 17 3.40 -2.79 0.39
C GLY A 17 4.69 -1.95 0.32
N MET A 18 5.33 -1.67 1.47
CA MET A 18 6.61 -0.91 1.49
C MET A 18 7.75 -1.63 0.76
N ASP A 19 7.79 -2.96 0.79
CA ASP A 19 8.83 -3.73 0.08
C ASP A 19 8.65 -3.62 -1.45
N PHE A 20 7.39 -3.54 -1.92
CA PHE A 20 7.09 -3.29 -3.35
C PHE A 20 7.41 -1.86 -3.75
N VAL A 21 7.13 -0.88 -2.90
CA VAL A 21 7.46 0.53 -3.18
C VAL A 21 8.95 0.68 -3.45
N VAL A 22 9.80 0.28 -2.52
CA VAL A 22 11.25 0.41 -2.69
C VAL A 22 11.78 -0.41 -3.87
N LEU A 23 11.20 -1.58 -4.12
CA LEU A 23 11.57 -2.41 -5.27
C LEU A 23 11.32 -1.70 -6.61
N GLU A 24 10.15 -1.10 -6.76
CA GLU A 24 9.78 -0.39 -7.99
C GLU A 24 10.55 0.94 -8.13
N GLU A 25 10.78 1.67 -7.03
CA GLU A 25 11.66 2.84 -7.02
C GLU A 25 13.07 2.49 -7.55
N ILE A 26 13.69 1.44 -7.00
CA ILE A 26 15.02 1.01 -7.45
C ILE A 26 15.02 0.62 -8.93
N LYS A 27 14.03 -0.16 -9.39
CA LYS A 27 13.91 -0.55 -10.79
C LYS A 27 13.81 0.67 -11.73
N GLN A 28 13.06 1.70 -11.33
CA GLN A 28 12.96 2.91 -12.16
C GLN A 28 14.25 3.72 -12.11
N LEU A 29 14.85 3.92 -10.95
CA LEU A 29 16.15 4.60 -10.82
C LEU A 29 17.23 3.93 -11.68
N GLN A 30 17.31 2.59 -11.71
CA GLN A 30 18.20 1.86 -12.61
C GLN A 30 17.97 2.19 -14.10
N LYS A 31 16.70 2.43 -14.49
CA LYS A 31 16.34 2.71 -15.88
C LYS A 31 16.64 4.15 -16.29
N ILE A 32 16.24 5.11 -15.45
CA ILE A 32 16.20 6.54 -15.85
C ILE A 32 17.46 7.31 -15.47
N ASP A 33 18.14 6.94 -14.39
CA ASP A 33 19.32 7.66 -13.91
C ASP A 33 20.62 7.04 -14.46
N LYS A 34 21.46 7.88 -15.07
CA LYS A 34 22.78 7.53 -15.61
C LYS A 34 23.90 8.31 -14.94
N ARG A 35 23.58 9.16 -13.96
CA ARG A 35 24.53 10.08 -13.30
C ARG A 35 24.99 9.58 -11.94
N ASN A 36 24.09 8.92 -11.21
CA ASN A 36 24.37 8.43 -9.87
C ASN A 36 24.71 6.94 -9.88
N GLU A 37 25.42 6.52 -8.86
CA GLU A 37 25.77 5.13 -8.58
C GLU A 37 25.01 4.69 -7.32
N TYR A 38 24.28 3.58 -7.40
CA TYR A 38 23.40 3.11 -6.36
C TYR A 38 23.97 1.86 -5.67
N PHE A 39 23.94 1.86 -4.33
CA PHE A 39 24.30 0.72 -3.49
C PHE A 39 23.05 0.25 -2.73
N ILE A 40 22.52 -0.89 -3.13
CA ILE A 40 21.26 -1.43 -2.61
C ILE A 40 21.57 -2.42 -1.51
N PHE A 41 21.32 -2.02 -0.27
CA PHE A 41 21.61 -2.84 0.91
C PHE A 41 20.43 -3.75 1.22
N VAL A 42 20.62 -5.06 1.09
CA VAL A 42 19.59 -6.07 1.28
C VAL A 42 20.01 -7.09 2.35
N LYS A 43 19.06 -7.71 3.02
CA LYS A 43 19.29 -8.94 3.76
C LYS A 43 19.21 -10.13 2.80
N PRO A 44 20.12 -11.13 2.89
CA PRO A 44 19.98 -12.34 2.09
C PRO A 44 18.60 -12.98 2.21
N GLY A 45 18.07 -13.45 1.10
CA GLY A 45 16.75 -14.08 1.02
C GLY A 45 16.55 -14.85 -0.28
N PRO A 46 15.46 -15.62 -0.42
CA PRO A 46 15.25 -16.52 -1.55
C PRO A 46 14.84 -15.83 -2.86
N ASP A 47 14.35 -14.59 -2.81
CA ASP A 47 13.82 -13.88 -3.98
C ASP A 47 14.77 -12.77 -4.46
N HIS A 48 15.66 -13.14 -5.38
CA HIS A 48 16.63 -12.23 -6.00
C HIS A 48 15.97 -11.36 -7.10
N CYS A 49 14.98 -10.56 -6.72
CA CYS A 49 14.15 -9.73 -7.62
C CYS A 49 14.87 -8.52 -8.25
N ILE A 50 16.08 -8.20 -7.80
CA ILE A 50 16.98 -7.19 -8.38
C ILE A 50 18.35 -7.81 -8.57
N LYS A 51 19.00 -7.46 -9.70
CA LYS A 51 20.39 -7.80 -10.00
C LYS A 51 21.22 -6.53 -10.11
N SER A 52 22.51 -6.65 -9.83
CA SER A 52 23.46 -5.56 -10.07
C SER A 52 23.53 -5.20 -11.56
N SER A 53 23.75 -3.92 -11.83
CA SER A 53 23.93 -3.34 -13.16
C SER A 53 25.10 -2.35 -13.12
N VAL A 54 25.39 -1.68 -14.23
CA VAL A 54 26.51 -0.72 -14.34
C VAL A 54 26.44 0.37 -13.27
N ASN A 55 25.26 0.87 -12.97
CA ASN A 55 25.03 1.97 -12.01
C ASN A 55 24.34 1.52 -10.70
N CYS A 56 24.19 0.21 -10.47
CA CYS A 56 23.47 -0.30 -9.32
C CYS A 56 24.12 -1.59 -8.80
N HIS A 57 24.57 -1.56 -7.55
CA HIS A 57 25.29 -2.64 -6.89
C HIS A 57 24.45 -3.20 -5.76
N VAL A 58 24.09 -4.48 -5.83
CA VAL A 58 23.36 -5.17 -4.76
C VAL A 58 24.36 -5.66 -3.72
N ILE A 59 24.22 -5.19 -2.49
CA ILE A 59 25.10 -5.49 -1.35
C ILE A 59 24.33 -6.29 -0.32
N GLU A 60 24.63 -7.56 -0.18
CA GLU A 60 24.03 -8.41 0.85
C GLU A 60 24.71 -8.16 2.21
N VAL A 61 23.89 -7.77 3.19
CA VAL A 61 24.33 -7.50 4.55
C VAL A 61 23.70 -8.51 5.50
N LYS A 62 24.49 -9.45 5.99
CA LYS A 62 24.06 -10.47 6.96
C LYS A 62 24.04 -9.86 8.37
N CYS A 63 22.92 -10.03 9.08
CA CYS A 63 22.80 -9.66 10.49
C CYS A 63 21.63 -10.42 11.12
N PRO A 64 21.74 -10.85 12.40
CA PRO A 64 20.73 -11.68 13.06
C PRO A 64 19.42 -10.98 13.34
N SER A 65 19.43 -9.66 13.65
CA SER A 65 18.22 -8.91 13.99
C SER A 65 18.07 -7.63 13.17
N TYR A 66 16.83 -7.14 13.04
CA TYR A 66 16.55 -5.88 12.34
C TYR A 66 17.24 -4.66 12.99
N PRO A 67 17.12 -4.44 14.31
CA PRO A 67 17.77 -3.29 14.94
C PRO A 67 19.30 -3.27 14.75
N LEU A 68 19.98 -4.40 14.93
CA LEU A 68 21.43 -4.51 14.70
C LEU A 68 21.78 -4.30 13.22
N TRP A 69 20.95 -4.81 12.32
CA TRP A 69 21.15 -4.62 10.89
C TRP A 69 21.10 -3.13 10.53
N GLU A 70 20.04 -2.43 10.97
CA GLU A 70 19.84 -1.01 10.67
C GLU A 70 20.83 -0.11 11.40
N GLN A 71 21.04 -0.32 12.71
CA GLN A 71 21.82 0.60 13.53
C GLN A 71 23.35 0.41 13.42
N VAL A 72 23.80 -0.77 13.01
CA VAL A 72 25.23 -1.11 13.00
C VAL A 72 25.72 -1.60 11.63
N ALA A 73 25.07 -2.62 11.07
CA ALA A 73 25.57 -3.26 9.85
C ALA A 73 25.39 -2.38 8.60
N LEU A 74 24.23 -1.74 8.45
CA LEU A 74 23.92 -0.84 7.35
C LEU A 74 24.89 0.37 7.26
N PRO A 75 25.08 1.20 8.32
CA PRO A 75 25.99 2.35 8.23
C PRO A 75 27.44 1.93 8.01
N ARG A 76 27.88 0.78 8.54
CA ARG A 76 29.22 0.25 8.27
C ARG A 76 29.39 -0.20 6.81
N ALA A 77 28.37 -0.85 6.23
CA ALA A 77 28.38 -1.26 4.84
C ALA A 77 28.38 -0.04 3.92
N ALA A 78 27.52 0.95 4.19
CA ALA A 78 27.43 2.20 3.45
C ALA A 78 28.77 2.96 3.45
N LYS A 79 29.41 3.06 4.63
CA LYS A 79 30.74 3.69 4.75
C LYS A 79 31.81 2.97 3.92
N ARG A 80 31.83 1.61 3.94
CA ARG A 80 32.79 0.82 3.13
C ARG A 80 32.61 1.02 1.62
N CYS A 81 31.39 1.21 1.18
CA CYS A 81 31.06 1.49 -0.23
C CYS A 81 31.32 2.96 -0.63
N GLY A 82 31.70 3.82 0.32
CA GLY A 82 31.89 5.24 0.05
C GLY A 82 30.60 5.99 -0.28
N VAL A 83 29.46 5.56 0.32
CA VAL A 83 28.15 6.17 0.12
C VAL A 83 28.17 7.61 0.65
N GLU A 84 27.69 8.55 -0.17
CA GLU A 84 27.64 9.99 0.12
C GLU A 84 26.27 10.43 0.65
N LEU A 85 25.21 9.66 0.30
CA LEU A 85 23.81 9.86 0.75
C LEU A 85 23.19 8.50 1.04
N LEU A 86 22.55 8.32 2.20
CA LEU A 86 21.85 7.10 2.57
C LEU A 86 20.33 7.35 2.64
N HIS A 87 19.58 6.71 1.75
CA HIS A 87 18.11 6.71 1.76
C HIS A 87 17.58 5.49 2.51
N CYS A 88 16.92 5.73 3.63
CA CYS A 88 16.24 4.72 4.45
C CYS A 88 14.76 4.70 4.11
N THR A 89 14.25 3.55 3.64
CA THR A 89 12.93 3.44 2.99
C THR A 89 11.85 2.83 3.87
N SER A 90 12.17 2.44 5.12
CA SER A 90 11.29 1.60 5.95
C SER A 90 10.84 2.26 7.25
N ASN A 91 10.52 3.56 7.23
CA ASN A 91 10.06 4.38 8.36
C ASN A 91 11.11 4.59 9.47
N THR A 92 12.29 4.02 9.41
CA THR A 92 13.37 4.17 10.40
C THR A 92 14.73 4.30 9.71
N ALA A 93 15.73 4.81 10.46
CA ALA A 93 17.09 4.97 9.96
C ALA A 93 18.10 4.80 11.12
N PRO A 94 19.41 4.66 10.82
CA PRO A 94 20.43 4.60 11.85
C PRO A 94 20.51 5.91 12.67
N MET A 95 20.46 5.79 14.01
CA MET A 95 20.58 6.95 14.92
C MET A 95 21.98 7.55 14.93
N PHE A 96 23.00 6.71 14.72
CA PHE A 96 24.41 7.10 14.73
C PHE A 96 25.00 6.85 13.34
N CYS A 97 24.76 7.78 12.43
CA CYS A 97 25.24 7.75 11.04
C CYS A 97 25.77 9.12 10.66
N ASN A 98 27.02 9.18 10.17
CA ASN A 98 27.62 10.43 9.70
C ASN A 98 27.34 10.71 8.22
N ILE A 99 26.72 9.76 7.50
CA ILE A 99 26.29 9.95 6.13
C ILE A 99 24.99 10.74 6.13
N PRO A 100 24.82 11.76 5.29
CA PRO A 100 23.54 12.45 5.11
C PRO A 100 22.39 11.48 4.89
N LEU A 101 21.27 11.67 5.61
CA LEU A 101 20.12 10.77 5.59
C LEU A 101 18.93 11.38 4.86
N VAL A 102 18.34 10.60 3.98
CA VAL A 102 16.97 10.77 3.49
C VAL A 102 16.12 9.66 4.07
N LEU A 103 14.93 9.97 4.56
CA LEU A 103 14.03 9.00 5.18
C LEU A 103 12.70 8.97 4.44
N THR A 104 12.26 7.83 3.93
CA THR A 104 10.86 7.63 3.58
C THR A 104 10.07 7.21 4.82
N LEU A 105 9.21 8.11 5.28
CA LEU A 105 8.27 7.91 6.37
C LEU A 105 6.86 7.75 5.79
N HIS A 106 6.47 6.51 5.54
CA HIS A 106 5.21 6.20 4.88
C HIS A 106 3.99 6.60 5.70
N ASP A 107 4.09 6.50 7.01
CA ASP A 107 3.04 6.87 7.97
C ASP A 107 3.61 7.05 9.38
N ILE A 108 2.78 7.60 10.25
CA ILE A 108 3.05 7.74 11.69
C ILE A 108 2.00 7.03 12.55
N ILE A 109 1.34 6.00 12.01
CA ILE A 109 0.32 5.18 12.73
C ILE A 109 0.88 4.60 14.03
N PHE A 110 2.18 4.35 14.11
CA PHE A 110 2.84 3.88 15.33
C PHE A 110 2.78 4.89 16.49
N LEU A 111 2.53 6.18 16.24
CA LEU A 111 2.31 7.22 17.26
C LEU A 111 0.84 7.33 17.69
N GLU A 112 -0.09 6.81 16.92
CA GLU A 112 -1.53 6.92 17.21
C GLU A 112 -1.92 6.06 18.43
N PRO A 113 -2.99 6.43 19.18
CA PRO A 113 -3.53 5.59 20.25
C PRO A 113 -3.92 4.20 19.73
N ARG A 114 -3.81 3.19 20.57
CA ARG A 114 -4.22 1.82 20.20
C ARG A 114 -5.70 1.57 20.53
N GLY A 115 -6.42 0.95 19.57
CA GLY A 115 -7.59 0.15 19.92
C GLY A 115 -7.21 -1.14 20.69
N SER A 116 -8.15 -1.73 21.40
CA SER A 116 -7.97 -2.88 22.32
C SER A 116 -7.65 -4.23 21.67
N HIS A 117 -7.19 -4.28 20.42
CA HIS A 117 -6.97 -5.54 19.71
C HIS A 117 -5.60 -6.16 20.02
N ASN A 118 -5.60 -7.47 20.33
CA ASN A 118 -4.38 -8.26 20.57
C ASN A 118 -3.54 -8.36 19.30
N LYS A 119 -2.42 -7.63 19.24
CA LYS A 119 -1.39 -7.78 18.20
C LYS A 119 -0.25 -8.68 18.70
N SER A 120 0.46 -9.32 17.78
CA SER A 120 1.59 -10.18 18.13
C SER A 120 2.69 -9.42 18.86
N LEU A 121 3.47 -10.12 19.69
CA LEU A 121 4.65 -9.55 20.41
C LEU A 121 5.61 -8.88 19.42
N TYR A 122 5.80 -9.46 18.23
CA TYR A 122 6.66 -8.90 17.18
C TYR A 122 6.17 -7.53 16.68
N GLN A 123 4.86 -7.36 16.47
CA GLN A 123 4.27 -6.08 16.08
C GLN A 123 4.41 -5.02 17.18
N ASN A 124 4.31 -5.46 18.45
CA ASN A 124 4.48 -4.59 19.60
C ASN A 124 5.92 -4.07 19.72
N LEU A 125 6.91 -4.97 19.58
CA LEU A 125 8.33 -4.60 19.59
C LEU A 125 8.69 -3.69 18.40
N GLY A 126 8.18 -3.97 17.21
CA GLY A 126 8.40 -3.12 16.05
C GLY A 126 7.82 -1.71 16.21
N ARG A 127 6.66 -1.58 16.86
CA ARG A 127 6.08 -0.27 17.20
C ARG A 127 6.91 0.48 18.22
N LEU A 128 7.32 -0.20 19.29
CA LEU A 128 8.16 0.41 20.33
C LEU A 128 9.48 0.91 19.72
N TYR A 129 10.11 0.10 18.87
CA TYR A 129 11.32 0.47 18.17
C TYR A 129 11.12 1.76 17.35
N ARG A 130 10.06 1.87 16.54
CA ARG A 130 9.74 3.08 15.75
C ARG A 130 9.50 4.29 16.67
N ARG A 131 8.77 4.12 17.77
CA ARG A 131 8.52 5.21 18.74
C ARG A 131 9.79 5.74 19.39
N MET A 132 10.81 4.89 19.55
CA MET A 132 12.10 5.28 20.11
C MET A 132 13.01 5.90 19.04
N VAL A 133 13.08 5.30 17.86
CA VAL A 133 14.03 5.69 16.81
C VAL A 133 13.58 6.93 16.04
N VAL A 134 12.31 6.98 15.61
CA VAL A 134 11.84 8.03 14.68
C VAL A 134 12.02 9.46 15.24
N PRO A 135 11.66 9.78 16.48
CA PRO A 135 11.88 11.13 17.01
C PRO A 135 13.36 11.55 17.01
N GLN A 136 14.30 10.61 17.20
CA GLN A 136 15.72 10.88 17.26
C GLN A 136 16.38 11.07 15.89
N ILE A 137 15.82 10.46 14.83
CA ILE A 137 16.39 10.54 13.49
C ILE A 137 15.80 11.67 12.65
N ILE A 138 14.57 12.08 12.94
CA ILE A 138 13.83 13.08 12.15
C ILE A 138 14.62 14.39 12.02
N GLU A 139 15.20 14.87 13.09
CA GLU A 139 16.00 16.10 13.08
C GLU A 139 17.30 15.92 12.26
N LYS A 140 17.88 14.72 12.31
CA LYS A 140 19.13 14.36 11.62
C LYS A 140 18.96 14.15 10.13
N CYS A 141 17.76 13.74 9.69
CA CYS A 141 17.48 13.58 8.27
C CYS A 141 17.57 14.91 7.53
N ARG A 142 18.23 14.94 6.39
CA ARG A 142 18.25 16.11 5.50
C ARG A 142 16.90 16.38 4.87
N ARG A 143 16.23 15.31 4.43
CA ARG A 143 14.87 15.33 3.88
C ARG A 143 14.08 14.13 4.41
N ILE A 144 12.78 14.31 4.52
CA ILE A 144 11.81 13.27 4.81
C ILE A 144 10.89 13.18 3.61
N ILE A 145 10.66 11.98 3.10
CA ILE A 145 9.73 11.70 2.01
C ILE A 145 8.50 11.04 2.60
N THR A 146 7.32 11.42 2.12
CA THR A 146 6.08 10.73 2.44
C THR A 146 5.23 10.52 1.18
N VAL A 147 4.15 9.75 1.28
CA VAL A 147 3.49 9.17 0.10
C VAL A 147 2.16 9.83 -0.27
N SER A 148 1.67 10.78 0.54
CA SER A 148 0.44 11.54 0.28
C SER A 148 0.47 12.87 1.01
N HIS A 149 -0.31 13.86 0.56
CA HIS A 149 -0.49 15.13 1.28
C HIS A 149 -1.15 14.92 2.64
N PHE A 150 -2.05 13.95 2.73
CA PHE A 150 -2.64 13.56 4.00
C PHE A 150 -1.56 13.12 5.02
N GLU A 151 -0.58 12.31 4.61
CA GLU A 151 0.52 11.93 5.51
C GLU A 151 1.50 13.08 5.75
N GLU A 152 1.76 13.91 4.75
CA GLU A 152 2.60 15.11 4.88
C GLU A 152 2.05 16.03 5.97
N GLU A 153 0.76 16.33 5.94
CA GLU A 153 0.09 17.14 6.94
C GLU A 153 0.15 16.48 8.33
N ASN A 154 -0.17 15.19 8.44
CA ASN A 154 -0.10 14.45 9.69
C ASN A 154 1.31 14.44 10.29
N ILE A 155 2.34 14.20 9.46
CA ILE A 155 3.74 14.17 9.90
C ILE A 155 4.16 15.55 10.38
N ASN A 156 3.90 16.61 9.59
CA ASN A 156 4.26 17.98 9.95
C ASN A 156 3.58 18.41 11.27
N ASN A 157 2.28 18.15 11.41
CA ASN A 157 1.49 18.54 12.59
C ASN A 157 1.92 17.77 13.85
N LYS A 158 2.08 16.45 13.77
CA LYS A 158 2.40 15.63 14.96
C LYS A 158 3.86 15.71 15.39
N LEU A 159 4.77 16.01 14.47
CA LEU A 159 6.21 16.07 14.77
C LEU A 159 6.74 17.51 14.79
N CYS A 160 5.87 18.51 14.59
CA CYS A 160 6.19 19.95 14.61
C CYS A 160 7.41 20.30 13.73
N LEU A 161 7.43 19.80 12.50
CA LEU A 161 8.57 19.93 11.60
C LEU A 161 8.60 21.31 10.91
N PRO A 162 9.80 21.83 10.62
CA PRO A 162 9.92 23.07 9.88
C PRO A 162 9.42 22.92 8.43
N PRO A 163 8.90 24.00 7.81
CA PRO A 163 8.47 24.00 6.42
C PRO A 163 9.56 23.48 5.48
N GLY A 164 9.20 22.66 4.50
CA GLY A 164 10.12 22.09 3.51
C GLY A 164 10.98 20.91 4.01
N LYS A 165 10.81 20.47 5.25
CA LYS A 165 11.48 19.28 5.78
C LYS A 165 10.90 17.99 5.20
N VAL A 166 9.59 17.93 5.00
CA VAL A 166 8.86 16.84 4.38
C VAL A 166 8.58 17.16 2.92
N THR A 167 8.74 16.19 2.05
CA THR A 167 8.40 16.27 0.63
C THR A 167 7.46 15.12 0.30
N MET A 168 6.28 15.42 -0.20
CA MET A 168 5.34 14.41 -0.65
C MET A 168 5.75 13.92 -2.05
N ILE A 169 5.82 12.59 -2.21
CA ILE A 169 6.06 11.92 -3.49
C ILE A 169 5.05 10.77 -3.61
N TYR A 170 4.17 10.85 -4.59
CA TYR A 170 3.21 9.77 -4.83
C TYR A 170 3.90 8.48 -5.26
N ASN A 171 3.38 7.36 -4.77
CA ASN A 171 3.70 6.05 -5.30
C ASN A 171 3.09 5.86 -6.69
N GLY A 172 3.69 4.99 -7.49
CA GLY A 172 3.08 4.47 -8.70
C GLY A 172 2.27 3.20 -8.46
N TYR A 173 1.78 2.63 -9.54
CA TYR A 173 1.25 1.28 -9.61
C TYR A 173 1.91 0.53 -10.78
N ASN A 174 1.79 -0.79 -10.82
CA ASN A 174 2.41 -1.58 -11.87
C ASN A 174 1.64 -1.50 -13.18
N GLU A 175 2.33 -1.23 -14.30
CA GLU A 175 1.74 -1.07 -15.64
C GLU A 175 1.02 -2.32 -16.16
N TRP A 176 1.28 -3.49 -15.61
CA TRP A 176 0.51 -4.70 -15.95
C TRP A 176 -0.94 -4.66 -15.45
N PHE A 177 -1.27 -3.81 -14.46
CA PHE A 177 -2.64 -3.48 -14.13
C PHE A 177 -3.17 -2.53 -15.21
N SER A 178 -3.95 -3.06 -16.11
CA SER A 178 -4.56 -2.31 -17.22
C SER A 178 -5.87 -2.95 -17.59
N LYS A 179 -6.78 -2.15 -18.15
CA LYS A 179 -8.07 -2.65 -18.65
C LYS A 179 -7.83 -3.73 -19.70
N ARG A 180 -8.38 -4.90 -19.47
CA ARG A 180 -8.24 -6.07 -20.35
C ARG A 180 -9.47 -6.96 -20.27
N ASN A 181 -9.61 -7.85 -21.27
CA ASN A 181 -10.51 -8.97 -21.12
C ASN A 181 -9.93 -9.93 -20.07
N TYR A 182 -10.76 -10.35 -19.12
CA TYR A 182 -10.35 -11.30 -18.11
C TYR A 182 -10.21 -12.71 -18.68
N ASP A 183 -9.35 -13.51 -18.09
CA ASP A 183 -9.23 -14.95 -18.39
C ASP A 183 -10.15 -15.73 -17.45
N ALA A 184 -11.16 -16.38 -18.01
CA ALA A 184 -12.13 -17.18 -17.25
C ALA A 184 -11.48 -18.33 -16.47
N ASN A 185 -10.39 -18.93 -17.00
CA ASN A 185 -9.65 -19.98 -16.29
C ASN A 185 -8.92 -19.44 -15.06
N VAL A 186 -8.44 -18.19 -15.11
CA VAL A 186 -7.83 -17.55 -13.95
C VAL A 186 -8.88 -17.24 -12.91
N ILE A 187 -10.01 -16.65 -13.30
CA ILE A 187 -11.11 -16.30 -12.38
C ILE A 187 -11.69 -17.54 -11.74
N GLY A 188 -11.92 -18.62 -12.52
CA GLY A 188 -12.49 -19.88 -12.05
C GLY A 188 -11.71 -20.57 -10.92
N ARG A 189 -10.46 -20.15 -10.66
CA ARG A 189 -9.70 -20.61 -9.47
C ARG A 189 -10.19 -19.99 -8.17
N TYR A 190 -10.87 -18.85 -8.25
CA TYR A 190 -11.25 -18.02 -7.10
C TYR A 190 -12.76 -17.85 -6.98
N ILE A 191 -13.47 -17.70 -8.08
CA ILE A 191 -14.93 -17.54 -8.13
C ILE A 191 -15.46 -18.06 -9.47
N ASP A 192 -16.63 -18.68 -9.44
CA ASP A 192 -17.25 -19.39 -10.57
C ASP A 192 -17.83 -18.51 -11.68
N ALA A 193 -18.02 -17.21 -11.42
CA ALA A 193 -18.58 -16.26 -12.40
C ALA A 193 -18.00 -14.85 -12.24
N PRO A 194 -17.93 -14.03 -13.31
CA PRO A 194 -17.63 -12.61 -13.23
C PRO A 194 -18.78 -11.80 -12.60
N ASP A 195 -18.65 -10.47 -12.57
CA ASP A 195 -19.68 -9.52 -12.13
C ASP A 195 -20.01 -9.60 -10.63
N TYR A 196 -18.96 -9.59 -9.81
CA TYR A 196 -19.00 -9.66 -8.35
C TYR A 196 -18.44 -8.38 -7.72
N PHE A 197 -18.77 -8.12 -6.46
CA PHE A 197 -18.00 -7.18 -5.65
C PHE A 197 -16.71 -7.83 -5.19
N PHE A 198 -15.60 -7.09 -5.27
CA PHE A 198 -14.31 -7.56 -4.78
C PHE A 198 -13.88 -6.75 -3.56
N PHE A 199 -13.36 -7.41 -2.53
CA PHE A 199 -12.90 -6.79 -1.30
C PHE A 199 -11.59 -7.43 -0.81
N LEU A 200 -10.59 -6.61 -0.51
CA LEU A 200 -9.36 -7.02 0.17
C LEU A 200 -9.53 -6.86 1.68
N GLY A 201 -9.97 -7.92 2.33
CA GLY A 201 -10.21 -7.95 3.77
C GLY A 201 -8.98 -8.42 4.55
N ASN A 202 -8.96 -8.12 5.83
CA ASN A 202 -8.14 -8.83 6.82
C ASN A 202 -8.66 -8.53 8.23
N THR A 203 -7.99 -9.06 9.25
CA THR A 203 -8.37 -8.87 10.66
C THR A 203 -7.90 -7.56 11.28
N ASP A 204 -7.12 -6.74 10.57
CA ASP A 204 -6.75 -5.41 11.06
C ASP A 204 -7.97 -4.47 11.00
N PRO A 205 -8.40 -3.87 12.13
CA PRO A 205 -9.58 -3.00 12.18
C PRO A 205 -9.58 -1.88 11.15
N LYS A 206 -8.39 -1.37 10.78
CA LYS A 206 -8.27 -0.33 9.77
C LYS A 206 -8.80 -0.74 8.39
N LYS A 207 -8.85 -2.05 8.08
CA LYS A 207 -9.41 -2.57 6.83
C LYS A 207 -10.92 -2.61 6.81
N ASN A 208 -11.56 -2.37 7.95
CA ASN A 208 -13.02 -2.21 8.07
C ASN A 208 -13.85 -3.41 7.61
N THR A 209 -13.30 -4.62 7.75
CA THR A 209 -13.92 -5.85 7.24
C THR A 209 -15.32 -6.07 7.82
N GLU A 210 -15.52 -5.85 9.11
CA GLU A 210 -16.81 -6.08 9.78
C GLU A 210 -17.91 -5.17 9.20
N ARG A 211 -17.65 -3.84 9.06
CA ARG A 211 -18.63 -2.92 8.48
C ARG A 211 -18.88 -3.16 6.98
N THR A 212 -17.84 -3.56 6.24
CA THR A 212 -18.02 -3.90 4.83
C THR A 212 -18.92 -5.11 4.65
N LEU A 213 -18.80 -6.14 5.51
CA LEU A 213 -19.70 -7.30 5.50
C LEU A 213 -21.13 -6.91 5.95
N LEU A 214 -21.26 -6.00 6.92
CA LEU A 214 -22.56 -5.45 7.33
C LEU A 214 -23.23 -4.68 6.19
N ALA A 215 -22.48 -3.81 5.51
CA ALA A 215 -22.96 -3.08 4.33
C ALA A 215 -23.38 -4.03 3.20
N TYR A 216 -22.60 -5.08 2.97
CA TYR A 216 -22.95 -6.11 1.99
C TYR A 216 -24.25 -6.84 2.35
N SER A 217 -24.49 -7.13 3.63
CA SER A 217 -25.76 -7.73 4.06
C SER A 217 -26.94 -6.81 3.76
N GLN A 218 -26.82 -5.52 4.01
CA GLN A 218 -27.84 -4.50 3.73
C GLN A 218 -28.07 -4.34 2.20
N TYR A 219 -26.99 -4.38 1.40
CA TYR A 219 -27.08 -4.42 -0.06
C TYR A 219 -27.91 -5.61 -0.52
N LEU A 220 -27.66 -6.82 -0.03
CA LEU A 220 -28.40 -8.03 -0.42
C LEU A 220 -29.90 -7.97 -0.11
N LEU A 221 -30.30 -7.25 0.94
CA LEU A 221 -31.72 -7.08 1.30
C LEU A 221 -32.45 -6.18 0.28
N LYS A 222 -31.78 -5.20 -0.31
CA LYS A 222 -32.36 -4.19 -1.20
C LYS A 222 -32.11 -4.47 -2.68
N SER A 223 -31.05 -5.22 -3.02
CA SER A 223 -30.64 -5.52 -4.38
C SER A 223 -31.55 -6.53 -5.05
N LYS A 224 -31.87 -6.28 -6.34
CA LYS A 224 -32.56 -7.25 -7.20
C LYS A 224 -31.61 -8.29 -7.80
N VAL A 225 -30.35 -7.90 -8.06
CA VAL A 225 -29.33 -8.76 -8.70
C VAL A 225 -28.62 -9.65 -7.70
N LYS A 226 -28.38 -9.16 -6.48
CA LYS A 226 -27.74 -9.89 -5.38
C LYS A 226 -26.37 -10.47 -5.79
N ARG A 227 -25.50 -9.60 -6.35
CA ARG A 227 -24.14 -9.97 -6.74
C ARG A 227 -23.37 -10.60 -5.59
N ARG A 228 -22.54 -11.56 -5.91
CA ARG A 228 -21.65 -12.20 -4.91
C ARG A 228 -20.57 -11.25 -4.45
N LEU A 229 -19.98 -11.52 -3.29
CA LEU A 229 -18.82 -10.85 -2.76
C LEU A 229 -17.62 -11.80 -2.76
N LEU A 230 -16.58 -11.48 -3.50
CA LEU A 230 -15.28 -12.12 -3.43
C LEU A 230 -14.43 -11.41 -2.39
N VAL A 231 -13.99 -12.12 -1.35
CA VAL A 231 -13.14 -11.58 -0.28
C VAL A 231 -11.79 -12.27 -0.33
N ALA A 232 -10.71 -11.50 -0.39
CA ALA A 232 -9.35 -12.00 -0.34
C ALA A 232 -8.60 -11.54 0.92
N ASP A 233 -7.44 -12.14 1.18
CA ASP A 233 -6.51 -11.84 2.29
C ASP A 233 -7.07 -12.06 3.71
N ILE A 234 -8.15 -12.82 3.83
CA ILE A 234 -8.76 -13.24 5.10
C ILE A 234 -9.08 -14.75 5.05
N LYS A 235 -9.13 -15.39 6.19
CA LYS A 235 -9.51 -16.80 6.28
C LYS A 235 -11.02 -16.96 6.37
N ALA A 236 -11.55 -18.06 5.82
CA ALA A 236 -12.99 -18.36 5.89
C ALA A 236 -13.53 -18.38 7.33
N ALA A 237 -12.79 -19.00 8.26
CA ALA A 237 -13.19 -19.06 9.67
C ALA A 237 -13.31 -17.67 10.33
N GLU A 238 -12.50 -16.68 9.90
CA GLU A 238 -12.57 -15.29 10.40
C GLU A 238 -13.82 -14.58 9.86
N VAL A 239 -14.16 -14.79 8.58
CA VAL A 239 -15.41 -14.29 8.00
C VAL A 239 -16.61 -14.94 8.69
N ASP A 240 -16.61 -16.27 8.88
CA ASP A 240 -17.69 -17.01 9.55
C ASP A 240 -17.90 -16.52 10.99
N ALA A 241 -16.83 -16.25 11.72
CA ALA A 241 -16.88 -15.69 13.07
C ALA A 241 -17.52 -14.28 13.10
N ILE A 242 -17.20 -13.42 12.13
CA ILE A 242 -17.81 -12.09 11.99
C ILE A 242 -19.30 -12.25 11.67
N LEU A 243 -19.67 -13.07 10.68
CA LEU A 243 -21.05 -13.27 10.30
C LEU A 243 -21.91 -13.81 11.47
N LYS A 244 -21.36 -14.75 12.24
CA LYS A 244 -22.03 -15.28 13.44
C LYS A 244 -22.22 -14.22 14.50
N ARG A 245 -21.19 -13.41 14.77
CA ARG A 245 -21.23 -12.31 15.79
C ARG A 245 -22.36 -11.32 15.51
N TYR A 246 -22.58 -10.98 14.24
CA TYR A 246 -23.56 -9.98 13.82
C TYR A 246 -24.89 -10.59 13.35
N GLY A 247 -25.13 -11.90 13.52
CA GLY A 247 -26.37 -12.57 13.09
C GLY A 247 -26.57 -12.61 11.57
N MET A 248 -25.50 -12.54 10.80
CA MET A 248 -25.52 -12.45 9.33
C MET A 248 -25.19 -13.78 8.62
N SER A 249 -25.27 -14.91 9.29
CA SER A 249 -24.92 -16.23 8.69
C SER A 249 -25.72 -16.55 7.42
N TYR A 250 -26.89 -15.95 7.25
CA TYR A 250 -27.77 -16.13 6.08
C TYR A 250 -27.16 -15.60 4.76
N ILE A 251 -26.17 -14.69 4.81
CA ILE A 251 -25.50 -14.20 3.58
C ILE A 251 -24.29 -15.05 3.19
N ARG A 252 -23.91 -16.05 3.98
CA ARG A 252 -22.65 -16.81 3.81
C ARG A 252 -22.49 -17.42 2.41
N GLU A 253 -23.56 -17.91 1.81
CA GLU A 253 -23.58 -18.51 0.47
C GLU A 253 -23.25 -17.49 -0.65
N LYS A 254 -23.48 -16.21 -0.39
CA LYS A 254 -23.16 -15.12 -1.33
C LYS A 254 -21.71 -14.62 -1.21
N ILE A 255 -20.95 -15.12 -0.23
CA ILE A 255 -19.57 -14.72 0.02
C ILE A 255 -18.62 -15.84 -0.39
N VAL A 256 -17.69 -15.53 -1.28
CA VAL A 256 -16.58 -16.41 -1.68
C VAL A 256 -15.32 -15.92 -1.01
N VAL A 257 -14.65 -16.75 -0.23
CA VAL A 257 -13.40 -16.42 0.44
C VAL A 257 -12.25 -17.09 -0.31
N ALA A 258 -11.49 -16.27 -1.07
CA ALA A 258 -10.41 -16.75 -1.92
C ALA A 258 -9.09 -16.98 -1.16
N GLY A 259 -8.97 -16.47 0.07
CA GLY A 259 -7.67 -16.43 0.74
C GLY A 259 -6.68 -15.52 0.01
N TYR A 260 -5.45 -15.99 -0.20
CA TYR A 260 -4.43 -15.24 -0.92
C TYR A 260 -4.61 -15.37 -2.44
N ILE A 261 -4.76 -14.26 -3.12
CA ILE A 261 -4.76 -14.18 -4.60
C ILE A 261 -3.34 -13.83 -5.07
N LYS A 262 -2.84 -14.55 -6.06
CA LYS A 262 -1.53 -14.25 -6.65
C LYS A 262 -1.54 -12.89 -7.34
N ASN A 263 -0.48 -12.11 -7.17
CA ASN A 263 -0.37 -10.78 -7.81
C ASN A 263 -0.53 -10.81 -9.34
N SER A 264 -0.06 -11.90 -9.99
CA SER A 264 -0.26 -12.12 -11.43
C SER A 264 -1.72 -12.27 -11.84
N ASP A 265 -2.58 -12.73 -10.95
CA ASP A 265 -3.98 -13.03 -11.22
C ASP A 265 -4.90 -11.83 -10.88
N LEU A 266 -4.42 -10.91 -10.01
CA LEU A 266 -5.17 -9.71 -9.59
C LEU A 266 -5.71 -8.86 -10.75
N PRO A 267 -4.98 -8.61 -11.87
CA PRO A 267 -5.54 -7.85 -12.99
C PRO A 267 -6.79 -8.48 -13.60
N HIS A 268 -6.88 -9.81 -13.64
CA HIS A 268 -8.07 -10.54 -14.11
C HIS A 268 -9.22 -10.44 -13.10
N ILE A 269 -8.89 -10.53 -11.80
CA ILE A 269 -9.88 -10.38 -10.71
C ILE A 269 -10.47 -8.97 -10.71
N TYR A 270 -9.65 -7.92 -10.84
CA TYR A 270 -10.17 -6.55 -10.95
C TYR A 270 -10.99 -6.37 -12.21
N SER A 271 -10.48 -6.76 -13.39
CA SER A 271 -11.17 -6.53 -14.68
C SER A 271 -12.53 -7.25 -14.79
N SER A 272 -12.75 -8.33 -14.02
CA SER A 272 -14.03 -9.08 -14.01
C SER A 272 -14.96 -8.66 -12.86
N ALA A 273 -14.48 -7.86 -11.91
CA ALA A 273 -15.28 -7.38 -10.80
C ALA A 273 -16.28 -6.31 -11.28
N PHE A 274 -17.49 -6.35 -10.73
CA PHE A 274 -18.49 -5.29 -10.90
C PHE A 274 -18.03 -3.97 -10.28
N ALA A 275 -17.51 -4.07 -9.05
CA ALA A 275 -16.84 -2.96 -8.36
C ALA A 275 -15.87 -3.50 -7.29
N PHE A 276 -14.84 -2.71 -7.00
CA PHE A 276 -13.91 -2.94 -5.91
C PHE A 276 -14.31 -2.12 -4.70
N LEU A 277 -14.43 -2.77 -3.55
CA LEU A 277 -14.73 -2.12 -2.28
C LEU A 277 -13.41 -1.88 -1.52
N TYR A 278 -13.04 -0.63 -1.33
CA TYR A 278 -11.84 -0.23 -0.60
C TYR A 278 -12.20 0.73 0.53
N THR A 279 -12.94 0.21 1.49
CA THR A 279 -13.63 0.93 2.57
C THR A 279 -12.80 1.03 3.85
N SER A 280 -11.47 1.05 3.73
CA SER A 280 -10.54 1.15 4.85
C SER A 280 -10.77 2.43 5.67
N LEU A 281 -10.58 2.35 7.00
CA LEU A 281 -10.62 3.51 7.89
C LEU A 281 -9.36 4.37 7.78
N ARG A 282 -8.23 3.74 7.47
CA ARG A 282 -6.92 4.40 7.48
C ARG A 282 -5.96 3.74 6.48
N GLU A 283 -5.51 4.51 5.50
CA GLU A 283 -4.46 4.14 4.56
C GLU A 283 -3.48 5.31 4.39
N SER A 284 -2.21 4.98 4.16
CA SER A 284 -1.19 5.99 3.90
C SER A 284 -1.19 6.44 2.44
N PHE A 285 -1.63 5.54 1.50
CA PHE A 285 -1.71 5.83 0.07
C PHE A 285 -2.88 5.08 -0.59
N GLY A 286 -2.77 3.77 -0.78
CA GLY A 286 -3.83 2.97 -1.41
C GLY A 286 -3.49 2.46 -2.81
N ILE A 287 -2.35 1.80 -2.98
CA ILE A 287 -1.97 1.19 -4.28
C ILE A 287 -3.09 0.31 -4.88
N PRO A 288 -3.80 -0.55 -4.10
CA PRO A 288 -4.89 -1.37 -4.64
C PRO A 288 -6.03 -0.56 -5.28
N LEU A 289 -6.25 0.67 -4.82
CA LEU A 289 -7.23 1.58 -5.42
C LEU A 289 -6.85 1.93 -6.87
N LEU A 290 -5.57 2.27 -7.09
CA LEU A 290 -5.04 2.57 -8.43
C LEU A 290 -5.01 1.34 -9.33
N GLU A 291 -4.69 0.17 -8.78
CA GLU A 291 -4.69 -1.10 -9.52
C GLU A 291 -6.09 -1.44 -10.06
N ALA A 292 -7.11 -1.31 -9.22
CA ALA A 292 -8.51 -1.53 -9.61
C ALA A 292 -8.95 -0.51 -10.68
N MET A 293 -8.67 0.78 -10.48
CA MET A 293 -8.99 1.84 -11.44
C MET A 293 -8.30 1.61 -12.78
N ALA A 294 -7.01 1.22 -12.78
CA ALA A 294 -6.25 0.94 -14.00
C ALA A 294 -6.80 -0.26 -14.77
N CYS A 295 -7.40 -1.23 -14.07
CA CYS A 295 -8.10 -2.37 -14.68
C CYS A 295 -9.51 -2.01 -15.22
N GLY A 296 -9.96 -0.76 -15.06
CA GLY A 296 -11.29 -0.32 -15.51
C GLY A 296 -12.41 -0.80 -14.60
N THR A 297 -12.12 -0.97 -13.30
CA THR A 297 -13.09 -1.37 -12.29
C THR A 297 -13.62 -0.14 -11.57
N ALA A 298 -14.94 -0.05 -11.38
CA ALA A 298 -15.53 0.97 -10.52
C ALA A 298 -15.07 0.75 -9.08
N VAL A 299 -14.75 1.83 -8.36
CA VAL A 299 -14.24 1.73 -6.99
C VAL A 299 -15.13 2.48 -6.02
N VAL A 300 -15.55 1.80 -4.95
CA VAL A 300 -16.15 2.42 -3.76
C VAL A 300 -15.06 2.54 -2.71
N THR A 301 -14.75 3.76 -2.30
CA THR A 301 -13.68 4.00 -1.32
C THR A 301 -14.10 5.00 -0.25
N SER A 302 -13.33 5.05 0.84
CA SER A 302 -13.63 5.89 1.99
C SER A 302 -13.39 7.38 1.69
N ASN A 303 -14.18 8.24 2.32
CA ASN A 303 -14.00 9.69 2.31
C ASN A 303 -13.00 10.18 3.37
N THR A 304 -12.15 9.30 3.89
CA THR A 304 -11.18 9.57 4.96
C THR A 304 -9.77 9.22 4.56
N SER A 305 -8.79 9.72 5.33
CA SER A 305 -7.37 9.42 5.13
C SER A 305 -6.88 9.86 3.74
N SER A 306 -5.98 9.12 3.10
CA SER A 306 -5.47 9.42 1.76
C SER A 306 -6.44 9.06 0.61
N MET A 307 -7.51 8.30 0.87
CA MET A 307 -8.38 7.79 -0.20
C MET A 307 -9.01 8.87 -1.07
N PRO A 308 -9.59 9.98 -0.53
CA PRO A 308 -10.13 11.06 -1.38
C PRO A 308 -9.07 11.70 -2.27
N GLU A 309 -7.85 11.87 -1.74
CA GLU A 309 -6.71 12.41 -2.47
C GLU A 309 -6.30 11.52 -3.63
N ILE A 310 -6.22 10.20 -3.42
CA ILE A 310 -5.80 9.25 -4.44
C ILE A 310 -6.91 8.98 -5.46
N ALA A 311 -8.13 8.78 -4.98
CA ALA A 311 -9.29 8.48 -5.83
C ALA A 311 -9.74 9.68 -6.70
N GLY A 312 -9.54 10.89 -6.20
CA GLY A 312 -10.04 12.12 -6.81
C GLY A 312 -11.44 12.53 -6.33
N SER A 313 -11.79 13.79 -6.54
CA SER A 313 -13.01 14.42 -6.00
C SER A 313 -14.32 13.79 -6.53
N ASN A 314 -14.28 13.14 -7.68
CA ASN A 314 -15.45 12.55 -8.33
C ASN A 314 -15.55 11.03 -8.16
N ALA A 315 -14.74 10.42 -7.27
CA ALA A 315 -14.82 9.01 -6.95
C ALA A 315 -16.09 8.67 -6.14
N ALA A 316 -16.48 7.40 -6.14
CA ALA A 316 -17.56 6.89 -5.28
C ALA A 316 -17.12 6.84 -3.81
N LEU A 317 -17.07 8.04 -3.18
CA LEU A 317 -16.65 8.21 -1.79
C LEU A 317 -17.81 7.91 -0.84
N VAL A 318 -17.50 7.16 0.22
CA VAL A 318 -18.47 6.78 1.27
C VAL A 318 -17.90 7.08 2.66
N ASN A 319 -18.78 7.30 3.64
CA ASN A 319 -18.37 7.27 5.03
C ASN A 319 -18.07 5.81 5.44
N PRO A 320 -16.81 5.44 5.75
CA PRO A 320 -16.47 4.05 6.08
C PRO A 320 -17.01 3.63 7.46
N GLU A 321 -17.42 4.56 8.30
CA GLU A 321 -18.01 4.27 9.61
C GLU A 321 -19.52 4.02 9.54
N ASP A 322 -20.12 4.25 8.38
CA ASP A 322 -21.55 4.06 8.12
C ASP A 322 -21.78 2.94 7.10
N ALA A 323 -22.27 1.80 7.54
CA ALA A 323 -22.59 0.67 6.70
C ALA A 323 -23.70 0.96 5.66
N ASP A 324 -24.67 1.83 6.03
CA ASP A 324 -25.74 2.24 5.11
C ASP A 324 -25.15 3.07 3.96
N SER A 325 -24.23 3.99 4.23
CA SER A 325 -23.51 4.76 3.19
C SER A 325 -22.83 3.86 2.18
N ILE A 326 -22.12 2.82 2.65
CA ILE A 326 -21.45 1.84 1.78
C ILE A 326 -22.49 1.03 0.96
N ALA A 327 -23.53 0.52 1.62
CA ALA A 327 -24.57 -0.28 0.96
C ALA A 327 -25.35 0.53 -0.09
N MET A 328 -25.68 1.79 0.20
CA MET A 328 -26.36 2.68 -0.75
C MET A 328 -25.50 2.99 -1.98
N MET A 329 -24.18 3.12 -1.82
CA MET A 329 -23.27 3.30 -2.95
C MET A 329 -23.18 2.03 -3.81
N MET A 330 -23.15 0.84 -3.19
CA MET A 330 -23.21 -0.43 -3.91
C MET A 330 -24.50 -0.55 -4.73
N LEU A 331 -25.64 -0.15 -4.17
CA LEU A 331 -26.94 -0.11 -4.89
C LEU A 331 -26.95 0.94 -5.99
N LYS A 332 -26.40 2.13 -5.75
CA LYS A 332 -26.31 3.17 -6.78
C LYS A 332 -25.53 2.71 -8.01
N LEU A 333 -24.38 2.04 -7.79
CA LEU A 333 -23.62 1.46 -8.90
C LEU A 333 -24.40 0.39 -9.67
N GLU A 334 -25.29 -0.36 -8.98
CA GLU A 334 -26.14 -1.37 -9.61
C GLU A 334 -27.28 -0.77 -10.43
N THR A 335 -27.89 0.30 -9.93
CA THR A 335 -29.11 0.88 -10.52
C THR A 335 -28.84 2.00 -11.51
N ASP A 336 -27.64 2.60 -11.48
CA ASP A 336 -27.22 3.73 -12.30
C ASP A 336 -25.96 3.35 -13.10
N GLY A 337 -26.18 2.78 -14.28
CA GLY A 337 -25.11 2.33 -15.18
C GLY A 337 -24.26 3.49 -15.72
N ASP A 338 -24.84 4.67 -15.93
CA ASP A 338 -24.12 5.86 -16.40
C ASP A 338 -23.19 6.37 -15.32
N PHE A 339 -23.66 6.43 -14.08
CA PHE A 339 -22.82 6.76 -12.93
C PHE A 339 -21.64 5.78 -12.80
N ARG A 340 -21.89 4.47 -12.88
CA ARG A 340 -20.83 3.45 -12.82
C ARG A 340 -19.82 3.63 -13.96
N SER A 341 -20.28 3.85 -15.18
CA SER A 341 -19.43 4.05 -16.37
C SER A 341 -18.56 5.30 -16.21
N SER A 342 -19.13 6.39 -15.72
CA SER A 342 -18.41 7.64 -15.41
C SER A 342 -17.33 7.41 -14.37
N MET A 343 -17.59 6.64 -13.30
CA MET A 343 -16.59 6.30 -12.27
C MET A 343 -15.42 5.50 -12.85
N ILE A 344 -15.67 4.57 -13.76
CA ILE A 344 -14.62 3.80 -14.45
C ILE A 344 -13.76 4.73 -15.31
N GLU A 345 -14.36 5.60 -16.10
CA GLU A 345 -13.63 6.52 -16.97
C GLU A 345 -12.77 7.50 -16.17
N GLN A 346 -13.33 8.11 -15.13
CA GLN A 346 -12.60 9.01 -14.23
C GLN A 346 -11.46 8.29 -13.51
N GLY A 347 -11.68 7.04 -13.07
CA GLY A 347 -10.64 6.21 -12.48
C GLY A 347 -9.47 5.97 -13.43
N LEU A 348 -9.76 5.61 -14.69
CA LEU A 348 -8.73 5.42 -15.72
C LEU A 348 -7.94 6.71 -16.02
N GLN A 349 -8.62 7.86 -16.05
CA GLN A 349 -7.95 9.15 -16.23
C GLN A 349 -7.08 9.48 -15.00
N ARG A 350 -7.59 9.24 -13.80
CA ARG A 350 -6.90 9.51 -12.53
C ARG A 350 -5.59 8.74 -12.41
N THR A 351 -5.56 7.48 -12.82
CA THR A 351 -4.35 6.64 -12.72
C THR A 351 -3.15 7.17 -13.50
N ARG A 352 -3.37 7.99 -14.55
CA ARG A 352 -2.29 8.59 -15.35
C ARG A 352 -1.37 9.52 -14.56
N LEU A 353 -1.84 10.03 -13.41
CA LEU A 353 -1.04 10.88 -12.52
C LEU A 353 -0.04 10.09 -11.67
N PHE A 354 -0.19 8.76 -11.61
CA PHE A 354 0.58 7.91 -10.70
C PHE A 354 1.42 6.92 -11.50
N SER A 355 2.72 7.13 -11.52
CA SER A 355 3.65 6.21 -12.16
C SER A 355 4.94 6.09 -11.35
N TRP A 356 5.52 4.91 -11.32
CA TRP A 356 6.82 4.71 -10.67
C TRP A 356 7.93 5.53 -11.31
N ARG A 357 7.78 5.87 -12.60
CA ARG A 357 8.71 6.78 -13.28
C ARG A 357 8.66 8.18 -12.67
N ASN A 358 7.47 8.76 -12.50
CA ASN A 358 7.31 10.06 -11.86
C ASN A 358 7.81 10.04 -10.41
N THR A 359 7.55 8.95 -9.67
CA THR A 359 8.10 8.74 -8.33
C THR A 359 9.62 8.82 -8.35
N ALA A 360 10.29 8.10 -9.25
CA ALA A 360 11.74 8.08 -9.35
C ALA A 360 12.33 9.43 -9.80
N GLU A 361 11.68 10.14 -10.73
CA GLU A 361 12.08 11.48 -11.16
C GLU A 361 12.04 12.50 -10.00
N GLN A 362 11.00 12.43 -9.16
CA GLN A 362 10.89 13.26 -7.95
C GLN A 362 11.94 12.88 -6.89
N LEU A 363 12.21 11.57 -6.71
CA LEU A 363 13.29 11.09 -5.83
C LEU A 363 14.65 11.67 -6.24
N LEU A 364 14.96 11.71 -7.54
CA LEU A 364 16.18 12.33 -8.06
C LEU A 364 16.26 13.79 -7.70
N GLY A 365 15.15 14.52 -7.75
CA GLY A 365 15.06 15.92 -7.30
C GLY A 365 15.38 16.07 -5.80
N VAL A 366 14.88 15.15 -4.97
CA VAL A 366 15.20 15.14 -3.53
C VAL A 366 16.68 14.86 -3.31
N TYR A 367 17.26 13.86 -3.98
CA TYR A 367 18.68 13.54 -3.84
C TYR A 367 19.59 14.70 -4.27
N ALA A 368 19.22 15.43 -5.33
CA ALA A 368 19.97 16.59 -5.79
C ALA A 368 19.89 17.79 -4.83
N SER A 369 18.91 17.83 -3.92
CA SER A 369 18.71 18.91 -2.96
C SER A 369 19.43 18.69 -1.61
N VAL A 370 20.13 17.58 -1.45
CA VAL A 370 20.83 17.17 -0.21
C VAL A 370 22.32 17.28 -0.39
#